data_fbd8395aeebf42220953cfce05a55225
#
_entry.id   fbd8395aeebf42220953cfce05a55225
#
_cell.length_a   1.000
_cell.length_b   1.000
_cell.length_c   1.000
_cell.angle_alpha   90.00
_cell.angle_beta   90.00
_cell.angle_gamma   90.00
#
_symmetry.space_group_name_H-M   'P 1'
#
loop_
_entity.id
_entity.type
_entity.pdbx_description
1 polymer ?
#
loop_
_entity_poly.entity_id
_entity_poly.type
_entity_poly.pdbx_seq_one_letter_code
_entity_poly.pdbx_strand_id
1 'polypeptide(L)'
;MNRFLKKICTGILCGVLGVVSIGAQETFAADAKEMRAVWISTVYSADYPSTTNNAEAQKNEFIQKLEQAQALGLNTVVVQVRPKGDALYQSELNPWSAVLTGAQGTNPGYDPMAFMIAEAHKRGMEFHAWMNPYRITTSGTDVSALSADNMARKHPDWILTYNGAMYYDPANEEVQQYICDTVKEVVEKYDVDAIHFDDYFYPSNYPLPEGETREGAVAQERRDNVDTLIKKVYQTIKNTKASVEFGISPMGIWKNSTSDEAGSATRGSEGYYTVYGDAKKWVEKGWVDYITPQIYWEQGNAYADYETLVKWWSDVVEGTDVKLYIGQGIYKDS
;
A
#
# COMPACT_ATOMS: atom_id res chain seq x y z
N MET A 1 45.60 -12.25 57.60
CA MET A 1 44.51 -11.60 56.85
C MET A 1 43.88 -12.65 55.95
N ASN A 2 42.61 -12.92 56.21
CA ASN A 2 41.94 -14.21 55.99
C ASN A 2 41.73 -14.58 54.53
N ARG A 3 42.01 -15.85 54.20
CA ARG A 3 41.68 -16.50 52.91
C ARG A 3 40.19 -16.40 52.49
N PHE A 4 39.32 -15.99 53.40
CA PHE A 4 37.87 -15.84 53.13
C PHE A 4 37.52 -14.54 52.37
N LEU A 5 38.25 -13.46 52.61
CA LEU A 5 38.06 -12.19 51.88
C LEU A 5 38.51 -12.21 50.41
N LYS A 6 39.47 -13.06 50.06
CA LYS A 6 39.92 -13.19 48.66
C LYS A 6 38.92 -13.94 47.75
N LYS A 7 38.07 -14.82 48.32
CA LYS A 7 37.06 -15.56 47.55
C LYS A 7 35.79 -14.73 47.28
N ILE A 8 35.48 -13.75 48.12
CA ILE A 8 34.30 -12.89 47.93
C ILE A 8 34.55 -11.82 46.85
N CYS A 9 35.77 -11.28 46.77
CA CYS A 9 36.10 -10.30 45.73
C CYS A 9 36.18 -10.89 44.32
N THR A 10 36.51 -12.17 44.17
CA THR A 10 36.57 -12.84 42.84
C THR A 10 35.19 -13.23 42.31
N GLY A 11 34.24 -13.53 43.21
CA GLY A 11 32.87 -13.88 42.83
C GLY A 11 32.03 -12.67 42.40
N ILE A 12 32.27 -11.51 42.97
CA ILE A 12 31.53 -10.28 42.63
C ILE A 12 32.01 -9.68 41.29
N LEU A 13 33.29 -9.84 40.96
CA LEU A 13 33.82 -9.35 39.69
C LEU A 13 33.35 -10.16 38.48
N CYS A 14 33.17 -11.47 38.62
CA CYS A 14 32.60 -12.31 37.57
C CYS A 14 31.10 -12.10 37.39
N GLY A 15 30.35 -11.74 38.43
CA GLY A 15 28.92 -11.46 38.34
C GLY A 15 28.60 -10.14 37.64
N VAL A 16 29.45 -9.14 37.78
CA VAL A 16 29.26 -7.82 37.14
C VAL A 16 29.61 -7.84 35.66
N LEU A 17 30.58 -8.64 35.22
CA LEU A 17 30.92 -8.80 33.81
C LEU A 17 29.89 -9.65 33.03
N GLY A 18 29.18 -10.56 33.70
CA GLY A 18 28.11 -11.35 33.11
C GLY A 18 26.81 -10.57 32.89
N VAL A 19 26.51 -9.59 33.75
CA VAL A 19 25.30 -8.76 33.63
C VAL A 19 25.46 -7.68 32.55
N VAL A 20 26.66 -7.17 32.31
CA VAL A 20 26.91 -6.15 31.27
C VAL A 20 26.88 -6.75 29.87
N SER A 21 27.20 -8.02 29.68
CA SER A 21 27.13 -8.68 28.36
C SER A 21 25.72 -9.16 28.00
N ILE A 22 24.82 -9.37 28.97
CA ILE A 22 23.42 -9.74 28.68
C ILE A 22 22.57 -8.48 28.39
N GLY A 23 22.85 -7.36 29.05
CA GLY A 23 22.14 -6.12 28.82
C GLY A 23 22.44 -5.42 27.49
N ALA A 24 23.56 -5.73 26.84
CA ALA A 24 23.91 -5.15 25.54
C ALA A 24 23.26 -5.88 24.34
N GLN A 25 22.71 -7.07 24.56
CA GLN A 25 22.08 -7.84 23.49
C GLN A 25 20.56 -7.63 23.42
N GLU A 26 19.93 -7.17 24.51
CA GLU A 26 18.48 -6.88 24.52
C GLU A 26 18.12 -5.48 24.01
N THR A 27 19.06 -4.54 23.95
CA THR A 27 18.78 -3.17 23.52
C THR A 27 18.73 -2.95 22.02
N PHE A 28 19.14 -3.92 21.20
CA PHE A 28 19.03 -3.82 19.73
C PHE A 28 17.74 -4.44 19.15
N ALA A 29 16.95 -5.14 19.94
CA ALA A 29 15.71 -5.77 19.50
C ALA A 29 14.43 -5.00 19.88
N ALA A 30 14.54 -3.90 20.62
CA ALA A 30 13.40 -3.23 21.23
C ALA A 30 12.81 -2.07 20.41
N ASP A 31 13.43 -1.60 19.32
CA ASP A 31 13.03 -0.36 18.63
C ASP A 31 12.45 -0.54 17.22
N ALA A 32 12.41 -1.74 16.66
CA ALA A 32 11.69 -1.96 15.42
C ALA A 32 10.23 -2.32 15.73
N LYS A 33 9.32 -1.34 15.67
CA LYS A 33 7.89 -1.58 15.78
C LYS A 33 7.46 -2.47 14.61
N GLU A 34 7.25 -3.75 14.89
CA GLU A 34 6.74 -4.71 13.91
C GLU A 34 5.35 -4.29 13.44
N MET A 35 5.15 -4.13 12.13
CA MET A 35 3.83 -3.90 11.55
C MET A 35 3.12 -5.24 11.32
N ARG A 36 1.99 -5.45 12.00
CA ARG A 36 1.06 -6.55 11.76
C ARG A 36 -0.25 -5.96 11.28
N ALA A 37 -0.47 -6.01 9.96
CA ALA A 37 -1.54 -5.30 9.29
C ALA A 37 -2.55 -6.21 8.62
N VAL A 38 -3.74 -5.68 8.37
CA VAL A 38 -4.74 -6.28 7.50
C VAL A 38 -5.23 -5.25 6.49
N TRP A 39 -5.39 -5.69 5.21
CA TRP A 39 -6.09 -4.90 4.20
C TRP A 39 -7.60 -5.07 4.37
N ILE A 40 -8.33 -3.94 4.26
CA ILE A 40 -9.79 -3.88 4.23
C ILE A 40 -10.18 -3.25 2.89
N SER A 41 -10.58 -4.08 1.94
CA SER A 41 -10.98 -3.67 0.59
C SER A 41 -12.42 -3.19 0.58
N THR A 42 -12.66 -2.08 -0.13
CA THR A 42 -14.01 -1.50 -0.28
C THR A 42 -14.54 -1.62 -1.71
N VAL A 43 -13.67 -1.88 -2.69
CA VAL A 43 -14.11 -2.16 -4.06
C VAL A 43 -15.04 -3.38 -4.05
N TYR A 44 -16.18 -3.27 -4.74
CA TYR A 44 -17.26 -4.29 -4.73
C TYR A 44 -17.83 -4.58 -3.32
N SER A 45 -17.56 -3.74 -2.31
CA SER A 45 -17.86 -4.05 -0.91
C SER A 45 -17.29 -5.41 -0.48
N ALA A 46 -16.08 -5.76 -0.97
CA ALA A 46 -15.50 -7.09 -0.75
C ALA A 46 -15.32 -7.40 0.73
N ASP A 47 -14.76 -6.44 1.48
CA ASP A 47 -14.61 -6.57 2.93
C ASP A 47 -15.48 -5.57 3.69
N TYR A 48 -15.75 -4.38 3.11
CA TYR A 48 -16.44 -3.29 3.77
C TYR A 48 -16.96 -2.26 2.73
N PRO A 49 -18.11 -1.58 2.96
CA PRO A 49 -19.16 -1.96 3.90
C PRO A 49 -20.07 -3.05 3.32
N SER A 50 -20.64 -3.90 4.17
CA SER A 50 -21.61 -4.94 3.78
C SER A 50 -23.00 -4.37 3.48
N THR A 51 -23.29 -3.16 3.96
CA THR A 51 -24.58 -2.48 3.77
C THR A 51 -24.39 -1.08 3.21
N THR A 52 -25.25 -0.71 2.26
CA THR A 52 -25.32 0.66 1.72
C THR A 52 -26.38 1.49 2.45
N ASN A 53 -26.20 2.81 2.42
CA ASN A 53 -27.17 3.80 2.93
C ASN A 53 -27.61 3.58 4.39
N ASN A 54 -26.69 3.08 5.23
CA ASN A 54 -26.94 2.88 6.66
C ASN A 54 -25.67 3.19 7.45
N ALA A 55 -25.51 4.45 7.84
CA ALA A 55 -24.31 4.94 8.53
C ALA A 55 -24.02 4.20 9.84
N GLU A 56 -25.06 3.89 10.65
CA GLU A 56 -24.86 3.19 11.94
C GLU A 56 -24.44 1.74 11.73
N ALA A 57 -25.02 1.04 10.73
CA ALA A 57 -24.57 -0.33 10.40
C ALA A 57 -23.12 -0.34 9.92
N GLN A 58 -22.73 0.62 9.05
CA GLN A 58 -21.35 0.76 8.55
C GLN A 58 -20.37 1.03 9.70
N LYS A 59 -20.69 1.96 10.60
CA LYS A 59 -19.87 2.25 11.79
C LYS A 59 -19.69 1.01 12.68
N ASN A 60 -20.78 0.33 13.01
CA ASN A 60 -20.73 -0.86 13.85
C ASN A 60 -19.95 -2.00 13.20
N GLU A 61 -20.10 -2.21 11.89
CA GLU A 61 -19.32 -3.18 11.13
C GLU A 61 -17.81 -2.88 11.19
N PHE A 62 -17.43 -1.62 11.01
CA PHE A 62 -16.01 -1.24 11.06
C PHE A 62 -15.42 -1.44 12.48
N ILE A 63 -16.17 -1.09 13.53
CA ILE A 63 -15.78 -1.35 14.92
C ILE A 63 -15.52 -2.85 15.12
N GLN A 64 -16.44 -3.73 14.67
CA GLN A 64 -16.27 -5.17 14.79
C GLN A 64 -15.01 -5.68 14.06
N LYS A 65 -14.70 -5.14 12.88
CA LYS A 65 -13.46 -5.49 12.16
C LYS A 65 -12.21 -5.09 12.95
N LEU A 66 -12.20 -3.89 13.55
CA LEU A 66 -11.09 -3.47 14.41
C LEU A 66 -10.94 -4.34 15.66
N GLU A 67 -12.05 -4.75 16.29
CA GLU A 67 -12.04 -5.65 17.44
C GLU A 67 -11.49 -7.04 17.08
N GLN A 68 -11.87 -7.57 15.93
CA GLN A 68 -11.32 -8.82 15.39
C GLN A 68 -9.82 -8.69 15.10
N ALA A 69 -9.40 -7.60 14.44
CA ALA A 69 -7.99 -7.33 14.15
C ALA A 69 -7.17 -7.24 15.46
N GLN A 70 -7.68 -6.53 16.46
CA GLN A 70 -7.03 -6.39 17.76
C GLN A 70 -6.92 -7.73 18.49
N ALA A 71 -7.96 -8.57 18.45
CA ALA A 71 -7.96 -9.90 19.05
C ALA A 71 -6.92 -10.84 18.41
N LEU A 72 -6.58 -10.62 17.12
CA LEU A 72 -5.51 -11.31 16.41
C LEU A 72 -4.12 -10.68 16.64
N GLY A 73 -4.02 -9.65 17.47
CA GLY A 73 -2.76 -8.97 17.76
C GLY A 73 -2.27 -8.05 16.64
N LEU A 74 -3.15 -7.67 15.69
CA LEU A 74 -2.80 -6.71 14.65
C LEU A 74 -2.73 -5.29 15.23
N ASN A 75 -1.87 -4.46 14.67
CA ASN A 75 -1.63 -3.09 15.14
C ASN A 75 -1.80 -2.04 14.03
N THR A 76 -2.19 -2.46 12.83
CA THR A 76 -2.35 -1.57 11.67
C THR A 76 -3.51 -2.06 10.80
N VAL A 77 -4.31 -1.12 10.29
CA VAL A 77 -5.32 -1.39 9.26
C VAL A 77 -5.02 -0.58 8.02
N VAL A 78 -5.02 -1.24 6.86
CA VAL A 78 -4.83 -0.62 5.54
C VAL A 78 -6.18 -0.61 4.84
N VAL A 79 -6.88 0.54 4.88
CA VAL A 79 -8.28 0.64 4.45
C VAL A 79 -8.37 1.32 3.09
N GLN A 80 -9.05 0.68 2.13
CA GLN A 80 -9.25 1.23 0.80
C GLN A 80 -10.26 2.39 0.85
N VAL A 81 -9.75 3.62 0.93
CA VAL A 81 -10.56 4.85 1.03
C VAL A 81 -10.84 5.51 -0.31
N ARG A 82 -10.10 5.12 -1.37
CA ARG A 82 -10.32 5.57 -2.75
C ARG A 82 -10.21 4.36 -3.69
N PRO A 83 -11.28 3.53 -3.77
CA PRO A 83 -11.27 2.30 -4.59
C PRO A 83 -11.30 2.58 -6.09
N LYS A 84 -11.84 3.74 -6.49
CA LYS A 84 -12.04 4.19 -7.87
C LYS A 84 -11.80 5.71 -7.94
N GLY A 85 -12.32 6.38 -8.97
CA GLY A 85 -12.37 7.85 -9.02
C GLY A 85 -13.41 8.45 -8.07
N ASP A 86 -13.53 7.91 -6.86
CA ASP A 86 -14.49 8.30 -5.81
C ASP A 86 -13.88 8.07 -4.42
N ALA A 87 -14.45 8.61 -3.36
CA ALA A 87 -13.86 8.65 -2.03
C ALA A 87 -14.81 8.17 -0.92
N LEU A 88 -14.24 7.54 0.12
CA LEU A 88 -14.91 7.23 1.40
C LEU A 88 -14.63 8.34 2.46
N TYR A 89 -14.35 9.55 2.02
CA TYR A 89 -14.06 10.71 2.87
C TYR A 89 -14.60 11.97 2.24
N GLN A 90 -14.73 13.03 3.02
CA GLN A 90 -15.18 14.32 2.51
C GLN A 90 -14.06 14.96 1.66
N SER A 91 -14.24 14.93 0.35
CA SER A 91 -13.31 15.45 -0.64
C SER A 91 -13.92 16.60 -1.43
N GLU A 92 -13.06 17.55 -1.81
CA GLU A 92 -13.39 18.62 -2.77
C GLU A 92 -13.07 18.19 -4.21
N LEU A 93 -12.29 17.12 -4.36
CA LEU A 93 -11.76 16.63 -5.64
C LEU A 93 -12.47 15.38 -6.14
N ASN A 94 -12.98 14.54 -5.22
CA ASN A 94 -13.57 13.25 -5.54
C ASN A 94 -15.03 13.19 -5.04
N PRO A 95 -15.98 12.66 -5.82
CA PRO A 95 -17.33 12.41 -5.34
C PRO A 95 -17.35 11.31 -4.27
N TRP A 96 -18.38 11.31 -3.43
CA TRP A 96 -18.64 10.20 -2.51
C TRP A 96 -18.74 8.87 -3.24
N SER A 97 -18.12 7.82 -2.69
CA SER A 97 -18.18 6.50 -3.29
C SER A 97 -19.56 5.86 -3.21
N ALA A 98 -19.97 5.22 -4.31
CA ALA A 98 -21.22 4.49 -4.39
C ALA A 98 -21.32 3.33 -3.37
N VAL A 99 -20.20 2.80 -2.86
CA VAL A 99 -20.23 1.72 -1.87
C VAL A 99 -20.89 2.14 -0.55
N LEU A 100 -20.90 3.45 -0.25
CA LEU A 100 -21.51 3.99 0.98
C LEU A 100 -23.03 4.07 0.90
N THR A 101 -23.56 4.49 -0.25
CA THR A 101 -24.98 4.87 -0.40
C THR A 101 -25.72 4.14 -1.51
N GLY A 102 -24.98 3.41 -2.37
CA GLY A 102 -25.50 2.80 -3.59
C GLY A 102 -25.42 3.72 -4.83
N ALA A 103 -25.11 5.01 -4.66
CA ALA A 103 -24.99 5.99 -5.75
C ALA A 103 -23.79 6.91 -5.55
N GLN A 104 -22.93 7.01 -6.57
CA GLN A 104 -21.77 7.90 -6.53
C GLN A 104 -22.20 9.37 -6.40
N GLY A 105 -21.50 10.12 -5.56
CA GLY A 105 -21.78 11.54 -5.28
C GLY A 105 -22.82 11.80 -4.19
N THR A 106 -23.53 10.75 -3.72
CA THR A 106 -24.51 10.90 -2.64
C THR A 106 -23.80 10.92 -1.29
N ASN A 107 -24.01 11.98 -0.52
CA ASN A 107 -23.45 12.16 0.82
C ASN A 107 -24.02 11.10 1.79
N PRO A 108 -23.18 10.30 2.46
CA PRO A 108 -23.61 9.27 3.42
C PRO A 108 -24.12 9.82 4.76
N GLY A 109 -24.08 11.13 4.98
CA GLY A 109 -24.50 11.78 6.22
C GLY A 109 -23.46 11.75 7.35
N TYR A 110 -22.26 11.27 7.09
CA TYR A 110 -21.12 11.29 8.01
C TYR A 110 -19.81 11.24 7.21
N ASP A 111 -18.67 11.43 7.87
CA ASP A 111 -17.35 11.22 7.26
C ASP A 111 -16.82 9.84 7.68
N PRO A 112 -16.87 8.81 6.77
CA PRO A 112 -16.43 7.46 7.10
C PRO A 112 -14.96 7.41 7.48
N MET A 113 -14.05 8.07 6.75
CA MET A 113 -12.62 7.98 7.01
C MET A 113 -12.24 8.66 8.33
N ALA A 114 -12.82 9.83 8.64
CA ALA A 114 -12.60 10.47 9.94
C ALA A 114 -13.04 9.55 11.09
N PHE A 115 -14.20 8.89 10.96
CA PHE A 115 -14.68 7.93 11.92
C PHE A 115 -13.73 6.72 12.06
N MET A 116 -13.29 6.14 10.92
CA MET A 116 -12.42 4.96 10.89
C MET A 116 -11.05 5.24 11.55
N ILE A 117 -10.45 6.40 11.26
CA ILE A 117 -9.19 6.83 11.88
C ILE A 117 -9.35 6.95 13.40
N ALA A 118 -10.39 7.66 13.85
CA ALA A 118 -10.63 7.86 15.29
C ALA A 118 -10.80 6.53 16.03
N GLU A 119 -11.53 5.56 15.47
CA GLU A 119 -11.74 4.25 16.09
C GLU A 119 -10.49 3.35 16.03
N ALA A 120 -9.65 3.47 14.98
CA ALA A 120 -8.36 2.77 14.91
C ALA A 120 -7.39 3.32 15.96
N HIS A 121 -7.19 4.63 16.01
CA HIS A 121 -6.29 5.30 16.97
C HIS A 121 -6.72 5.09 18.43
N LYS A 122 -8.03 5.10 18.72
CA LYS A 122 -8.57 4.77 20.05
C LYS A 122 -8.14 3.38 20.56
N ARG A 123 -7.86 2.46 19.62
CA ARG A 123 -7.37 1.10 19.90
C ARG A 123 -5.86 0.96 19.80
N GLY A 124 -5.13 2.05 19.60
CA GLY A 124 -3.67 2.06 19.40
C GLY A 124 -3.23 1.42 18.08
N MET A 125 -4.12 1.40 17.09
CA MET A 125 -3.84 0.88 15.75
C MET A 125 -3.51 2.03 14.79
N GLU A 126 -2.54 1.82 13.90
CA GLU A 126 -2.27 2.74 12.78
C GLU A 126 -3.34 2.58 11.69
N PHE A 127 -3.65 3.70 11.02
CA PHE A 127 -4.56 3.76 9.90
C PHE A 127 -3.82 4.19 8.63
N HIS A 128 -3.66 3.26 7.69
CA HIS A 128 -3.09 3.53 6.38
C HIS A 128 -4.20 3.73 5.35
N ALA A 129 -4.24 4.90 4.72
CA ALA A 129 -5.23 5.22 3.70
C ALA A 129 -4.82 4.60 2.35
N TRP A 130 -5.45 3.49 1.98
CA TRP A 130 -5.21 2.84 0.70
C TRP A 130 -6.02 3.50 -0.41
N MET A 131 -5.31 3.96 -1.44
CA MET A 131 -5.85 4.64 -2.60
C MET A 131 -5.44 3.92 -3.88
N ASN A 132 -6.38 3.64 -4.76
CA ASN A 132 -6.09 3.20 -6.12
C ASN A 132 -5.93 4.45 -7.00
N PRO A 133 -4.74 4.75 -7.54
CA PRO A 133 -4.49 6.04 -8.19
C PRO A 133 -5.25 6.22 -9.51
N TYR A 134 -5.32 5.19 -10.35
CA TYR A 134 -5.77 5.35 -11.75
C TYR A 134 -7.15 4.78 -12.06
N ARG A 135 -7.70 3.90 -11.25
CA ARG A 135 -8.99 3.28 -11.55
C ARG A 135 -10.14 4.28 -11.47
N ILE A 136 -10.91 4.43 -12.55
CA ILE A 136 -12.17 5.21 -12.59
C ILE A 136 -13.36 4.29 -12.39
N THR A 137 -13.42 3.17 -13.13
CA THR A 137 -14.46 2.16 -13.00
C THR A 137 -13.87 0.76 -12.94
N THR A 138 -14.64 -0.20 -12.44
CA THR A 138 -14.31 -1.63 -12.50
C THR A 138 -14.96 -2.32 -13.72
N SER A 139 -16.00 -1.68 -14.25
CA SER A 139 -16.68 -2.05 -15.49
C SER A 139 -17.51 -0.86 -15.99
N GLY A 140 -17.81 -0.87 -17.30
CA GLY A 140 -18.55 0.21 -17.95
C GLY A 140 -17.65 1.37 -18.38
N THR A 141 -17.98 1.91 -19.56
CA THR A 141 -17.23 2.98 -20.23
C THR A 141 -18.11 4.20 -20.53
N ASP A 142 -19.33 4.22 -19.99
CA ASP A 142 -20.24 5.36 -20.12
C ASP A 142 -19.89 6.43 -19.08
N VAL A 143 -19.22 7.49 -19.52
CA VAL A 143 -18.83 8.64 -18.71
C VAL A 143 -20.06 9.34 -18.10
N SER A 144 -21.22 9.29 -18.77
CA SER A 144 -22.45 9.92 -18.28
C SER A 144 -23.03 9.23 -17.04
N ALA A 145 -22.67 7.96 -16.81
CA ALA A 145 -23.05 7.21 -15.62
C ALA A 145 -22.28 7.63 -14.34
N LEU A 146 -21.17 8.34 -14.50
CA LEU A 146 -20.42 8.89 -13.36
C LEU A 146 -21.16 10.10 -12.76
N SER A 147 -20.95 10.37 -11.48
CA SER A 147 -21.41 11.59 -10.84
C SER A 147 -20.94 12.83 -11.60
N ALA A 148 -21.77 13.90 -11.61
CA ALA A 148 -21.41 15.17 -12.25
C ALA A 148 -20.10 15.77 -11.68
N ASP A 149 -19.78 15.46 -10.41
CA ASP A 149 -18.57 15.93 -9.72
C ASP A 149 -17.34 15.08 -9.99
N ASN A 150 -17.48 13.91 -10.65
CA ASN A 150 -16.34 13.06 -10.97
C ASN A 150 -15.43 13.74 -11.99
N MET A 151 -14.12 13.76 -11.69
CA MET A 151 -13.14 14.43 -12.54
C MET A 151 -13.04 13.78 -13.92
N ALA A 152 -13.21 12.47 -14.05
CA ALA A 152 -13.26 11.80 -15.35
C ALA A 152 -14.46 12.23 -16.20
N ARG A 153 -15.60 12.62 -15.57
CA ARG A 153 -16.73 13.19 -16.27
C ARG A 153 -16.51 14.64 -16.70
N LYS A 154 -15.76 15.41 -15.89
CA LYS A 154 -15.37 16.79 -16.22
C LYS A 154 -14.27 16.86 -17.27
N HIS A 155 -13.39 15.88 -17.28
CA HIS A 155 -12.22 15.77 -18.15
C HIS A 155 -12.22 14.41 -18.91
N PRO A 156 -13.06 14.24 -19.93
CA PRO A 156 -13.09 12.98 -20.71
C PRO A 156 -11.78 12.68 -21.45
N ASP A 157 -10.97 13.68 -21.71
CA ASP A 157 -9.64 13.61 -22.28
C ASP A 157 -8.57 12.99 -21.35
N TRP A 158 -8.88 12.83 -20.06
CA TRP A 158 -8.05 12.14 -19.09
C TRP A 158 -8.25 10.62 -19.07
N ILE A 159 -9.21 10.10 -19.87
CA ILE A 159 -9.65 8.72 -19.77
C ILE A 159 -8.92 7.82 -20.78
N LEU A 160 -8.30 6.79 -20.24
CA LEU A 160 -7.87 5.60 -20.96
C LEU A 160 -8.90 4.49 -20.77
N THR A 161 -9.41 3.92 -21.88
CA THR A 161 -10.37 2.81 -21.84
C THR A 161 -9.70 1.51 -22.22
N TYR A 162 -9.86 0.48 -21.40
CA TYR A 162 -9.33 -0.84 -21.67
C TYR A 162 -10.18 -1.93 -21.01
N ASN A 163 -10.38 -3.05 -21.70
CA ASN A 163 -11.15 -4.22 -21.21
C ASN A 163 -12.51 -3.87 -20.59
N GLY A 164 -13.22 -2.90 -21.18
CA GLY A 164 -14.56 -2.51 -20.74
C GLY A 164 -14.59 -1.69 -19.43
N ALA A 165 -13.47 -1.14 -19.01
CA ALA A 165 -13.35 -0.25 -17.86
C ALA A 165 -12.62 1.05 -18.22
N MET A 166 -12.76 2.05 -17.39
CA MET A 166 -12.10 3.35 -17.51
C MET A 166 -11.01 3.53 -16.47
N TYR A 167 -9.92 4.15 -16.89
CA TYR A 167 -8.75 4.50 -16.06
C TYR A 167 -8.34 5.93 -16.35
N TYR A 168 -7.81 6.64 -15.39
CA TYR A 168 -7.06 7.86 -15.63
C TYR A 168 -5.78 7.51 -16.40
N ASP A 169 -5.46 8.28 -17.45
CA ASP A 169 -4.27 8.02 -18.27
C ASP A 169 -2.99 8.38 -17.50
N PRO A 170 -2.11 7.39 -17.21
CA PRO A 170 -0.87 7.67 -16.50
C PRO A 170 0.12 8.57 -17.26
N ALA A 171 -0.02 8.72 -18.58
CA ALA A 171 0.80 9.61 -19.40
C ALA A 171 0.38 11.07 -19.27
N ASN A 172 -0.82 11.36 -18.77
CA ASN A 172 -1.34 12.72 -18.68
C ASN A 172 -0.81 13.43 -17.41
N GLU A 173 -0.09 14.53 -17.59
CA GLU A 173 0.50 15.31 -16.49
C GLU A 173 -0.55 15.95 -15.58
N GLU A 174 -1.71 16.34 -16.10
CA GLU A 174 -2.82 16.89 -15.29
C GLU A 174 -3.44 15.79 -14.41
N VAL A 175 -3.52 14.56 -14.91
CA VAL A 175 -3.91 13.38 -14.11
C VAL A 175 -2.92 13.13 -12.98
N GLN A 176 -1.62 13.17 -13.26
CA GLN A 176 -0.60 13.02 -12.22
C GLN A 176 -0.74 14.11 -11.15
N GLN A 177 -0.98 15.36 -11.55
CA GLN A 177 -1.20 16.46 -10.61
C GLN A 177 -2.47 16.25 -9.78
N TYR A 178 -3.58 15.87 -10.41
CA TYR A 178 -4.84 15.57 -9.74
C TYR A 178 -4.68 14.46 -8.68
N ILE A 179 -3.91 13.41 -8.97
CA ILE A 179 -3.62 12.34 -8.00
C ILE A 179 -2.79 12.89 -6.83
N CYS A 180 -1.77 13.71 -7.11
CA CYS A 180 -0.98 14.36 -6.06
C CYS A 180 -1.85 15.29 -5.18
N ASP A 181 -2.75 16.07 -5.78
CA ASP A 181 -3.66 16.96 -5.04
C ASP A 181 -4.65 16.15 -4.18
N THR A 182 -5.12 15.01 -4.70
CA THR A 182 -5.97 14.07 -3.95
C THR A 182 -5.25 13.50 -2.71
N VAL A 183 -3.99 13.09 -2.88
CA VAL A 183 -3.15 12.61 -1.76
C VAL A 183 -2.89 13.74 -0.76
N LYS A 184 -2.55 14.92 -1.26
CA LYS A 184 -2.33 16.11 -0.43
C LYS A 184 -3.56 16.45 0.41
N GLU A 185 -4.75 16.44 -0.19
CA GLU A 185 -6.01 16.67 0.50
C GLU A 185 -6.19 15.72 1.70
N VAL A 186 -5.91 14.43 1.52
CA VAL A 186 -6.00 13.44 2.59
C VAL A 186 -5.00 13.73 3.70
N VAL A 187 -3.74 13.98 3.36
CA VAL A 187 -2.67 14.25 4.34
C VAL A 187 -2.89 15.53 5.12
N GLU A 188 -3.49 16.56 4.49
CA GLU A 188 -3.83 17.85 5.16
C GLU A 188 -5.04 17.75 6.08
N LYS A 189 -6.08 17.02 5.65
CA LYS A 189 -7.38 17.02 6.33
C LYS A 189 -7.52 15.93 7.39
N TYR A 190 -6.74 14.85 7.29
CA TYR A 190 -6.93 13.65 8.11
C TYR A 190 -5.63 13.23 8.81
N ASP A 191 -5.77 12.67 10.00
CA ASP A 191 -4.65 12.18 10.79
C ASP A 191 -4.30 10.72 10.41
N VAL A 192 -3.97 10.52 9.13
CA VAL A 192 -3.50 9.22 8.64
C VAL A 192 -2.05 8.99 9.03
N ASP A 193 -1.69 7.73 9.33
CA ASP A 193 -0.31 7.34 9.60
C ASP A 193 0.47 7.11 8.31
N ALA A 194 -0.21 6.62 7.26
CA ALA A 194 0.38 6.42 5.95
C ALA A 194 -0.65 6.58 4.80
N ILE A 195 -0.11 6.88 3.62
CA ILE A 195 -0.77 6.66 2.33
C ILE A 195 -0.25 5.35 1.77
N HIS A 196 -1.15 4.52 1.23
CA HIS A 196 -0.81 3.23 0.64
C HIS A 196 -1.36 3.12 -0.77
N PHE A 197 -0.51 2.72 -1.74
CA PHE A 197 -0.94 2.34 -3.08
C PHE A 197 -0.81 0.82 -3.25
N ASP A 198 -1.68 0.24 -4.07
CA ASP A 198 -1.59 -1.16 -4.49
C ASP A 198 -0.74 -1.32 -5.78
N ASP A 199 -0.95 -2.42 -6.52
CA ASP A 199 -0.24 -2.72 -7.75
C ASP A 199 -0.99 -2.28 -9.04
N TYR A 200 -2.07 -1.52 -8.92
CA TYR A 200 -2.87 -1.08 -10.07
C TYR A 200 -2.37 0.26 -10.62
N PHE A 201 -1.38 0.21 -11.52
CA PHE A 201 -0.87 1.37 -12.27
C PHE A 201 -1.49 1.42 -13.66
N TYR A 202 -0.77 1.08 -14.74
CA TYR A 202 -1.45 0.82 -16.01
C TYR A 202 -2.39 -0.39 -15.89
N PRO A 203 -3.46 -0.48 -16.71
CA PRO A 203 -4.28 -1.69 -16.77
C PRO A 203 -3.40 -2.91 -17.03
N SER A 204 -3.64 -4.01 -16.33
CA SER A 204 -2.83 -5.22 -16.47
C SER A 204 -2.77 -5.69 -17.91
N ASN A 205 -1.57 -5.90 -18.43
CA ASN A 205 -1.29 -6.29 -19.81
C ASN A 205 -1.83 -5.28 -20.85
N TYR A 206 -1.85 -3.99 -20.53
CA TYR A 206 -2.23 -2.95 -21.49
C TYR A 206 -1.37 -3.04 -22.74
N PRO A 207 -1.95 -3.23 -23.94
CA PRO A 207 -1.20 -3.61 -25.12
C PRO A 207 -0.22 -2.53 -25.56
N LEU A 208 0.93 -2.96 -26.06
CA LEU A 208 1.86 -2.12 -26.77
C LEU A 208 1.37 -1.89 -28.21
N PRO A 209 1.70 -0.76 -28.84
CA PRO A 209 1.46 -0.55 -30.26
C PRO A 209 2.13 -1.62 -31.13
N GLU A 210 1.62 -1.81 -32.35
CA GLU A 210 2.18 -2.78 -33.29
C GLU A 210 3.66 -2.47 -33.57
N GLY A 211 4.50 -3.50 -33.50
CA GLY A 211 5.95 -3.38 -33.71
C GLY A 211 6.75 -3.02 -32.44
N GLU A 212 6.10 -2.57 -31.38
CA GLU A 212 6.75 -2.28 -30.10
C GLU A 212 6.98 -3.53 -29.25
N THR A 213 8.03 -3.49 -28.45
CA THR A 213 8.38 -4.60 -27.54
C THR A 213 8.30 -4.17 -26.08
N ARG A 214 8.23 -5.13 -25.17
CA ARG A 214 8.20 -4.86 -23.73
C ARG A 214 9.48 -4.20 -23.19
N GLU A 215 10.58 -4.22 -23.99
CA GLU A 215 11.85 -3.55 -23.71
C GLU A 215 12.03 -2.28 -24.56
N GLY A 216 11.04 -1.94 -25.41
CA GLY A 216 11.11 -0.81 -26.32
C GLY A 216 10.83 0.54 -25.65
N ALA A 217 10.95 1.61 -26.45
CA ALA A 217 10.82 2.97 -25.97
C ALA A 217 9.44 3.29 -25.36
N VAL A 218 8.36 2.80 -25.98
CA VAL A 218 6.99 3.01 -25.47
C VAL A 218 6.77 2.33 -24.12
N ALA A 219 7.29 1.11 -23.93
CA ALA A 219 7.21 0.43 -22.65
C ALA A 219 8.03 1.15 -21.58
N GLN A 220 9.19 1.72 -21.95
CA GLN A 220 10.00 2.52 -21.03
C GLN A 220 9.28 3.82 -20.66
N GLU A 221 8.70 4.53 -21.61
CA GLU A 221 7.90 5.73 -21.36
C GLU A 221 6.75 5.47 -20.36
N ARG A 222 6.04 4.33 -20.49
CA ARG A 222 4.99 3.95 -19.54
C ARG A 222 5.53 3.75 -18.12
N ARG A 223 6.70 3.14 -17.97
CA ARG A 223 7.36 3.01 -16.66
C ARG A 223 7.77 4.37 -16.11
N ASP A 224 8.32 5.23 -16.94
CA ASP A 224 8.74 6.58 -16.55
C ASP A 224 7.55 7.44 -16.10
N ASN A 225 6.35 7.25 -16.71
CA ASN A 225 5.13 7.91 -16.29
C ASN A 225 4.71 7.46 -14.87
N VAL A 226 4.75 6.14 -14.59
CA VAL A 226 4.45 5.60 -13.25
C VAL A 226 5.49 6.07 -12.24
N ASP A 227 6.78 5.98 -12.56
CA ASP A 227 7.88 6.44 -11.71
C ASP A 227 7.74 7.93 -11.35
N THR A 228 7.34 8.74 -12.33
CA THR A 228 7.10 10.17 -12.15
C THR A 228 5.99 10.41 -11.13
N LEU A 229 4.86 9.68 -11.22
CA LEU A 229 3.80 9.78 -10.23
C LEU A 229 4.29 9.38 -8.84
N ILE A 230 4.94 8.21 -8.71
CA ILE A 230 5.40 7.71 -7.40
C ILE A 230 6.33 8.72 -6.73
N LYS A 231 7.30 9.26 -7.47
CA LYS A 231 8.20 10.30 -6.98
C LYS A 231 7.45 11.57 -6.56
N LYS A 232 6.50 12.06 -7.39
CA LYS A 232 5.70 13.25 -7.09
C LYS A 232 4.85 13.05 -5.84
N VAL A 233 4.19 11.89 -5.69
CA VAL A 233 3.37 11.55 -4.51
C VAL A 233 4.21 11.52 -3.25
N TYR A 234 5.35 10.84 -3.27
CA TYR A 234 6.28 10.83 -2.14
C TYR A 234 6.68 12.26 -1.71
N GLN A 235 7.11 13.07 -2.67
CA GLN A 235 7.48 14.47 -2.40
C GLN A 235 6.30 15.29 -1.87
N THR A 236 5.10 15.10 -2.41
CA THR A 236 3.87 15.76 -1.95
C THR A 236 3.58 15.43 -0.49
N ILE A 237 3.64 14.16 -0.12
CA ILE A 237 3.43 13.71 1.27
C ILE A 237 4.48 14.35 2.19
N LYS A 238 5.76 14.22 1.86
CA LYS A 238 6.85 14.70 2.72
C LYS A 238 6.86 16.23 2.86
N ASN A 239 6.46 16.96 1.83
CA ASN A 239 6.32 18.42 1.88
C ASN A 239 5.07 18.88 2.64
N THR A 240 4.04 18.04 2.74
CA THR A 240 2.78 18.36 3.42
C THR A 240 2.85 18.00 4.92
N LYS A 241 3.19 16.74 5.24
CA LYS A 241 3.34 16.22 6.61
C LYS A 241 4.40 15.10 6.60
N ALA A 242 5.65 15.45 6.90
CA ALA A 242 6.80 14.55 6.79
C ALA A 242 6.68 13.25 7.62
N SER A 243 5.87 13.27 8.69
CA SER A 243 5.62 12.10 9.54
C SER A 243 4.70 11.05 8.90
N VAL A 244 3.93 11.41 7.87
CA VAL A 244 3.09 10.45 7.15
C VAL A 244 3.95 9.60 6.24
N GLU A 245 3.82 8.27 6.35
CA GLU A 245 4.57 7.32 5.52
C GLU A 245 3.87 7.12 4.16
N PHE A 246 4.66 6.77 3.16
CA PHE A 246 4.16 6.33 1.86
C PHE A 246 4.61 4.91 1.59
N GLY A 247 3.66 3.99 1.40
CA GLY A 247 3.93 2.60 1.09
C GLY A 247 3.23 2.12 -0.16
N ILE A 248 3.79 1.07 -0.75
CA ILE A 248 3.22 0.43 -1.94
C ILE A 248 3.22 -1.08 -1.74
N SER A 249 2.11 -1.75 -2.14
CA SER A 249 2.06 -3.22 -2.26
C SER A 249 2.11 -3.64 -3.73
N PRO A 250 3.31 -3.74 -4.33
CA PRO A 250 3.47 -4.14 -5.71
C PRO A 250 3.21 -5.63 -5.91
N MET A 251 3.11 -6.07 -7.16
CA MET A 251 3.15 -7.50 -7.51
C MET A 251 4.40 -8.14 -6.88
N GLY A 252 4.26 -9.37 -6.34
CA GLY A 252 5.32 -10.08 -5.62
C GLY A 252 6.58 -10.34 -6.45
N ILE A 253 6.44 -10.45 -7.77
CA ILE A 253 7.56 -10.62 -8.72
C ILE A 253 7.80 -9.30 -9.46
N TRP A 254 8.97 -8.69 -9.24
CA TRP A 254 9.42 -7.54 -10.03
C TRP A 254 9.76 -7.97 -11.47
N LYS A 255 10.76 -8.82 -11.63
CA LYS A 255 11.15 -9.53 -12.85
C LYS A 255 11.61 -10.94 -12.50
N ASN A 256 11.41 -11.87 -13.42
CA ASN A 256 12.00 -13.20 -13.34
C ASN A 256 13.51 -13.14 -13.71
N SER A 257 14.34 -13.99 -13.14
CA SER A 257 15.77 -14.08 -13.48
C SER A 257 16.03 -14.47 -14.95
N THR A 258 15.04 -15.02 -15.63
CA THR A 258 15.09 -15.29 -17.09
C THR A 258 14.87 -14.03 -17.95
N SER A 259 14.30 -12.98 -17.36
CA SER A 259 14.07 -11.69 -18.02
C SER A 259 15.16 -10.67 -17.67
N ASP A 260 15.75 -10.78 -16.50
CA ASP A 260 16.80 -9.89 -15.99
C ASP A 260 17.65 -10.62 -14.95
N GLU A 261 18.98 -10.53 -15.03
CA GLU A 261 19.88 -11.18 -14.07
C GLU A 261 19.64 -10.72 -12.62
N ALA A 262 19.17 -9.48 -12.43
CA ALA A 262 18.79 -8.94 -11.12
C ALA A 262 17.41 -9.40 -10.64
N GLY A 263 16.66 -10.16 -11.44
CA GLY A 263 15.34 -10.68 -11.11
C GLY A 263 15.36 -11.86 -10.15
N SER A 264 14.20 -12.21 -9.59
CA SER A 264 14.03 -13.38 -8.73
C SER A 264 14.03 -14.69 -9.52
N ALA A 265 14.43 -15.80 -8.88
CA ALA A 265 14.40 -17.14 -9.48
C ALA A 265 12.97 -17.68 -9.57
N THR A 266 12.11 -16.99 -10.31
CA THR A 266 10.67 -17.25 -10.46
C THR A 266 10.26 -17.34 -11.93
N ARG A 267 8.98 -17.69 -12.19
CA ARG A 267 8.37 -17.82 -13.52
C ARG A 267 6.92 -17.34 -13.53
N GLY A 268 6.60 -16.28 -12.80
CA GLY A 268 5.27 -15.70 -12.72
C GLY A 268 5.11 -14.40 -13.51
N SER A 269 3.96 -13.76 -13.34
CA SER A 269 3.71 -12.43 -13.91
C SER A 269 4.60 -11.38 -13.25
N GLU A 270 5.25 -10.57 -14.08
CA GLU A 270 6.26 -9.60 -13.69
C GLU A 270 5.64 -8.20 -13.62
N GLY A 271 5.64 -7.57 -12.45
CA GLY A 271 5.06 -6.23 -12.25
C GLY A 271 5.65 -5.17 -13.18
N TYR A 272 6.94 -5.28 -13.47
CA TYR A 272 7.67 -4.41 -14.38
C TYR A 272 7.08 -4.34 -15.79
N TYR A 273 6.53 -5.47 -16.30
CA TYR A 273 5.93 -5.56 -17.62
C TYR A 273 4.40 -5.52 -17.59
N THR A 274 3.80 -6.14 -16.58
CA THR A 274 2.34 -6.32 -16.51
C THR A 274 1.60 -5.02 -16.26
N VAL A 275 2.13 -4.18 -15.36
CA VAL A 275 1.54 -2.90 -14.93
C VAL A 275 2.51 -1.72 -15.05
N TYR A 276 3.67 -1.94 -15.65
CA TYR A 276 4.75 -0.95 -15.82
C TYR A 276 5.27 -0.37 -14.48
N GLY A 277 5.25 -1.18 -13.42
CA GLY A 277 5.68 -0.80 -12.08
C GLY A 277 7.13 -1.20 -11.80
N ASP A 278 8.06 -0.25 -11.69
CA ASP A 278 9.46 -0.51 -11.32
C ASP A 278 9.70 -0.37 -9.82
N ALA A 279 9.08 -1.29 -9.05
CA ALA A 279 9.10 -1.22 -7.60
C ALA A 279 10.51 -1.34 -6.99
N LYS A 280 11.43 -2.06 -7.64
CA LYS A 280 12.85 -2.11 -7.25
C LYS A 280 13.48 -0.72 -7.31
N LYS A 281 13.27 0.01 -8.40
CA LYS A 281 13.76 1.39 -8.58
C LYS A 281 13.20 2.33 -7.53
N TRP A 282 11.92 2.19 -7.14
CA TRP A 282 11.32 3.07 -6.12
C TRP A 282 11.98 2.89 -4.75
N VAL A 283 12.33 1.65 -4.40
CA VAL A 283 13.12 1.33 -3.20
C VAL A 283 14.52 1.94 -3.31
N GLU A 284 15.26 1.66 -4.38
CA GLU A 284 16.63 2.17 -4.59
C GLU A 284 16.73 3.69 -4.59
N LYS A 285 15.66 4.39 -5.00
CA LYS A 285 15.59 5.86 -5.04
C LYS A 285 15.02 6.47 -3.76
N GLY A 286 14.54 5.66 -2.81
CA GLY A 286 13.90 6.14 -1.59
C GLY A 286 12.63 6.96 -1.90
N TRP A 287 11.81 6.51 -2.88
CA TRP A 287 10.54 7.13 -3.21
C TRP A 287 9.35 6.50 -2.49
N VAL A 288 9.63 5.62 -1.55
CA VAL A 288 8.68 5.02 -0.61
C VAL A 288 9.34 4.90 0.76
N ASP A 289 8.55 4.90 1.83
CA ASP A 289 9.04 4.63 3.19
C ASP A 289 8.97 3.14 3.52
N TYR A 290 8.03 2.42 2.88
CA TYR A 290 7.94 0.96 2.99
C TYR A 290 7.43 0.34 1.71
N ILE A 291 7.78 -0.93 1.52
CA ILE A 291 7.31 -1.76 0.41
C ILE A 291 6.71 -3.05 0.96
N THR A 292 5.57 -3.47 0.39
CA THR A 292 4.83 -4.66 0.84
C THR A 292 4.49 -5.56 -0.35
N PRO A 293 5.47 -6.25 -0.95
CA PRO A 293 5.21 -7.10 -2.12
C PRO A 293 4.17 -8.18 -1.80
N GLN A 294 3.25 -8.41 -2.74
CA GLN A 294 2.15 -9.36 -2.62
C GLN A 294 2.67 -10.78 -2.91
N ILE A 295 3.20 -11.46 -1.90
CA ILE A 295 3.75 -12.82 -2.01
C ILE A 295 2.69 -13.83 -1.58
N TYR A 296 1.76 -14.12 -2.49
CA TYR A 296 0.57 -14.94 -2.25
C TYR A 296 0.78 -16.42 -2.66
N TRP A 297 1.98 -16.95 -2.50
CA TRP A 297 2.35 -18.33 -2.80
C TRP A 297 2.91 -19.01 -1.55
N GLU A 298 2.79 -20.33 -1.50
CA GLU A 298 3.35 -21.17 -0.44
C GLU A 298 4.84 -21.41 -0.62
N GLN A 299 5.50 -21.85 0.44
CA GLN A 299 6.88 -22.39 0.35
C GLN A 299 6.91 -23.62 -0.56
N GLY A 300 7.94 -23.71 -1.38
CA GLY A 300 8.10 -24.80 -2.33
C GLY A 300 7.26 -24.67 -3.60
N ASN A 301 6.56 -23.54 -3.81
CA ASN A 301 5.84 -23.31 -5.06
C ASN A 301 6.80 -23.32 -6.26
N ALA A 302 6.50 -24.13 -7.27
CA ALA A 302 7.42 -24.39 -8.40
C ALA A 302 7.66 -23.16 -9.31
N TYR A 303 6.81 -22.14 -9.23
CA TYR A 303 6.86 -20.95 -10.09
C TYR A 303 7.22 -19.67 -9.33
N ALA A 304 6.83 -19.57 -8.08
CA ALA A 304 7.02 -18.37 -7.26
C ALA A 304 7.12 -18.77 -5.78
N ASP A 305 8.23 -19.43 -5.42
CA ASP A 305 8.46 -19.86 -4.06
C ASP A 305 8.53 -18.70 -3.08
N TYR A 306 7.81 -18.81 -1.97
CA TYR A 306 7.70 -17.79 -0.95
C TYR A 306 9.05 -17.35 -0.39
N GLU A 307 9.89 -18.32 0.01
CA GLU A 307 11.20 -18.06 0.61
C GLU A 307 12.15 -17.35 -0.37
N THR A 308 12.13 -17.78 -1.63
CA THR A 308 12.87 -17.15 -2.73
C THR A 308 12.48 -15.68 -2.90
N LEU A 309 11.19 -15.36 -2.88
CA LEU A 309 10.71 -13.99 -3.05
C LEU A 309 10.99 -13.14 -1.81
N VAL A 310 10.78 -13.65 -0.60
CA VAL A 310 11.11 -12.94 0.64
C VAL A 310 12.59 -12.58 0.67
N LYS A 311 13.46 -13.54 0.35
CA LYS A 311 14.90 -13.28 0.29
C LYS A 311 15.23 -12.23 -0.76
N TRP A 312 14.68 -12.34 -1.97
CA TRP A 312 14.93 -11.37 -3.05
C TRP A 312 14.55 -9.95 -2.65
N TRP A 313 13.37 -9.77 -2.05
CA TRP A 313 12.94 -8.45 -1.57
C TRP A 313 13.76 -7.95 -0.39
N SER A 314 14.22 -8.86 0.48
CA SER A 314 15.16 -8.52 1.56
C SER A 314 16.47 -7.96 1.00
N ASP A 315 17.00 -8.61 -0.04
CA ASP A 315 18.22 -8.15 -0.71
C ASP A 315 18.00 -6.79 -1.43
N VAL A 316 16.80 -6.52 -1.96
CA VAL A 316 16.44 -5.23 -2.60
C VAL A 316 16.42 -4.06 -1.61
N VAL A 317 15.94 -4.27 -0.39
CA VAL A 317 15.88 -3.19 0.62
C VAL A 317 17.17 -3.06 1.41
N GLU A 318 18.10 -4.01 1.30
CA GLU A 318 19.37 -3.97 2.03
C GLU A 318 20.17 -2.69 1.72
N GLY A 319 20.59 -1.99 2.76
CA GLY A 319 21.33 -0.74 2.63
C GLY A 319 20.50 0.49 2.26
N THR A 320 19.17 0.37 2.26
CA THR A 320 18.22 1.49 2.11
C THR A 320 17.51 1.80 3.44
N ASP A 321 16.83 2.94 3.52
CA ASP A 321 15.96 3.29 4.66
C ASP A 321 14.52 2.75 4.48
N VAL A 322 14.23 2.02 3.39
CA VAL A 322 12.90 1.50 3.07
C VAL A 322 12.59 0.25 3.88
N LYS A 323 11.49 0.25 4.61
CA LYS A 323 11.04 -0.91 5.39
C LYS A 323 10.43 -1.96 4.46
N LEU A 324 10.73 -3.24 4.70
CA LEU A 324 10.10 -4.36 4.02
C LEU A 324 9.03 -4.98 4.91
N TYR A 325 7.82 -5.09 4.39
CA TYR A 325 6.74 -5.92 4.92
C TYR A 325 6.32 -6.94 3.86
N ILE A 326 5.78 -8.07 4.27
CA ILE A 326 5.40 -9.13 3.32
C ILE A 326 3.86 -9.24 3.28
N GLY A 327 3.30 -8.99 2.10
CA GLY A 327 1.88 -9.21 1.84
C GLY A 327 1.59 -10.71 1.66
N GLN A 328 0.67 -11.24 2.47
CA GLN A 328 0.30 -12.66 2.45
C GLN A 328 -1.17 -12.84 2.11
N GLY A 329 -1.48 -13.89 1.37
CA GLY A 329 -2.84 -14.22 0.96
C GLY A 329 -3.48 -15.27 1.89
N ILE A 330 -3.80 -14.90 3.12
CA ILE A 330 -4.36 -15.82 4.13
C ILE A 330 -5.71 -16.45 3.72
N TYR A 331 -6.41 -15.85 2.76
CA TYR A 331 -7.64 -16.41 2.17
C TYR A 331 -7.42 -17.72 1.41
N LYS A 332 -6.17 -18.08 1.14
CA LYS A 332 -5.81 -19.34 0.46
C LYS A 332 -5.70 -20.53 1.42
N ASP A 333 -5.67 -20.28 2.70
CA ASP A 333 -5.53 -21.31 3.77
C ASP A 333 -6.90 -21.79 4.30
N SER A 334 -8.01 -21.45 3.63
CA SER A 334 -9.39 -21.80 4.01
C SER A 334 -9.94 -23.00 3.27
#